data_913687699ee38cca310b52d0b146f820
#
_entry.id   913687699ee38cca310b52d0b146f820
#
_cell.length_a   1.000
_cell.length_b   1.000
_cell.length_c   1.000
_cell.angle_alpha   90.00
_cell.angle_beta   90.00
_cell.angle_gamma   90.00
#
_symmetry.space_group_name_H-M   'P 1'
#
loop_
_entity.id
_entity.type
_entity.pdbx_description
1 polymer ?
#
loop_
_entity_poly.entity_id
_entity_poly.type
_entity_poly.pdbx_seq_one_letter_code
_entity_poly.pdbx_strand_id
1 'polypeptide(L)'
;MRWARGRLDSLLRRFGLGGRAVPLEPVSLPAIAVVRNNVREPMLDGWERVRSDLIFRDDLLDALDGIEGYSHVIVIFYCHKVPEEARTSGRIHPRGDPSLPEQGVLATRSQRRPNAIGV
;
A
#
# COMPACT_ATOMS: atom_id res chain seq x y z
N MET A 1 18.28 8.72 -3.10
CA MET A 1 17.92 9.00 -1.70
C MET A 1 18.39 7.85 -0.82
N ARG A 2 19.48 8.02 -0.12
CA ARG A 2 19.94 7.04 0.86
C ARG A 2 19.16 7.24 2.15
N TRP A 3 18.23 6.40 2.44
CA TRP A 3 17.68 6.26 3.78
C TRP A 3 18.75 5.58 4.62
N ALA A 4 19.57 6.37 5.29
CA ALA A 4 20.61 5.85 6.15
C ALA A 4 19.95 5.34 7.43
N ARG A 5 20.03 4.02 7.67
CA ARG A 5 19.72 3.41 8.98
C ARG A 5 20.34 4.19 10.14
N GLY A 6 21.51 4.82 9.92
CA GLY A 6 22.20 5.60 10.94
C GLY A 6 21.57 6.93 11.35
N ARG A 7 20.70 7.55 10.52
CA ARG A 7 20.03 8.80 10.91
C ARG A 7 18.81 8.58 11.79
N LEU A 8 18.11 7.48 11.58
CA LEU A 8 16.99 7.11 12.44
C LEU A 8 17.46 6.73 13.84
N ASP A 9 18.56 5.97 13.93
CA ASP A 9 19.17 5.59 15.20
C ASP A 9 19.66 6.82 15.99
N SER A 10 20.23 7.82 15.33
CA SER A 10 20.69 9.04 16.00
C SER A 10 19.53 9.91 16.51
N LEU A 11 18.44 10.00 15.77
CA LEU A 11 17.21 10.68 16.19
C LEU A 11 16.52 9.94 17.34
N LEU A 12 16.41 8.63 17.27
CA LEU A 12 15.81 7.80 18.31
C LEU A 12 16.62 7.86 19.61
N ARG A 13 17.97 7.89 19.55
CA ARG A 13 18.84 8.09 20.71
C ARG A 13 18.64 9.46 21.36
N ARG A 14 18.41 10.51 20.56
CA ARG A 14 18.17 11.88 21.05
C ARG A 14 16.87 12.01 21.85
N PHE A 15 15.89 11.15 21.57
CA PHE A 15 14.62 11.08 22.28
C PHE A 15 14.55 9.95 23.32
N GLY A 16 15.70 9.34 23.70
CA GLY A 16 15.72 8.27 24.68
C GLY A 16 15.16 6.93 24.20
N LEU A 17 14.88 6.80 22.89
CA LEU A 17 14.32 5.59 22.27
C LEU A 17 15.40 4.70 21.63
N GLY A 18 16.67 4.99 21.90
CA GLY A 18 17.80 4.25 21.34
C GLY A 18 17.84 2.82 21.81
N GLY A 19 17.84 1.88 20.87
CA GLY A 19 18.16 0.47 21.10
C GLY A 19 17.00 -0.46 21.44
N ARG A 20 15.75 0.02 21.58
CA ARG A 20 14.56 -0.83 21.69
C ARG A 20 13.84 -0.89 20.34
N ALA A 21 13.58 -2.11 19.87
CA ALA A 21 12.60 -2.30 18.80
C ALA A 21 11.28 -1.69 19.28
N VAL A 22 10.75 -0.74 18.52
CA VAL A 22 9.41 -0.19 18.80
C VAL A 22 8.41 -1.31 18.50
N PRO A 23 7.67 -1.82 19.49
CA PRO A 23 6.63 -2.79 19.22
C PRO A 23 5.55 -2.12 18.37
N LEU A 24 5.35 -2.63 17.15
CA LEU A 24 4.27 -2.19 16.27
C LEU A 24 3.10 -3.13 16.45
N GLU A 25 2.07 -2.64 17.12
CA GLU A 25 0.81 -3.37 17.22
C GLU A 25 0.06 -3.29 15.89
N PRO A 26 -0.54 -4.41 15.45
CA PRO A 26 -1.38 -4.40 14.26
C PRO A 26 -2.57 -3.44 14.44
N VAL A 27 -2.84 -2.63 13.42
CA VAL A 27 -4.03 -1.78 13.36
C VAL A 27 -5.06 -2.45 12.47
N SER A 28 -6.23 -2.74 13.01
CA SER A 28 -7.37 -3.26 12.26
C SER A 28 -8.24 -2.11 11.78
N LEU A 29 -8.41 -2.00 10.47
CA LEU A 29 -9.27 -1.01 9.84
C LEU A 29 -10.43 -1.72 9.12
N PRO A 30 -11.68 -1.32 9.36
CA PRO A 30 -12.80 -1.87 8.61
C PRO A 30 -12.70 -1.45 7.14
N ALA A 31 -12.99 -2.38 6.23
CA ALA A 31 -13.14 -2.04 4.83
C ALA A 31 -14.42 -1.21 4.63
N ILE A 32 -14.30 -0.07 3.98
CA ILE A 32 -15.42 0.86 3.73
C ILE A 32 -15.94 0.77 2.29
N ALA A 33 -15.13 0.23 1.38
CA ALA A 33 -15.49 0.07 -0.02
C ALA A 33 -14.75 -1.12 -0.64
N VAL A 34 -15.25 -1.58 -1.78
CA VAL A 34 -14.54 -2.52 -2.65
C VAL A 34 -14.24 -1.86 -3.99
N VAL A 35 -13.09 -2.19 -4.57
CA VAL A 35 -12.70 -1.72 -5.89
C VAL A 35 -13.29 -2.65 -6.95
N ARG A 36 -13.95 -2.11 -7.95
CA ARG A 36 -14.49 -2.83 -9.11
C ARG A 36 -13.94 -2.22 -10.41
N ASN A 37 -13.42 -3.07 -11.28
CA ASN A 37 -13.04 -2.71 -12.64
C ASN A 37 -13.19 -3.92 -13.59
N ASN A 38 -12.87 -3.70 -14.86
CA ASN A 38 -12.99 -4.72 -15.91
C ASN A 38 -11.70 -5.52 -16.16
N VAL A 39 -10.64 -5.26 -15.39
CA VAL A 39 -9.37 -5.99 -15.54
C VAL A 39 -9.54 -7.40 -15.00
N ARG A 40 -9.27 -8.39 -15.85
CA ARG A 40 -9.38 -9.82 -15.53
C ARG A 40 -8.03 -10.50 -15.42
N GLU A 41 -7.04 -9.99 -16.16
CA GLU A 41 -5.70 -10.54 -16.22
C GLU A 41 -4.68 -9.53 -15.68
N PRO A 42 -3.54 -9.99 -15.15
CA PRO A 42 -2.47 -9.10 -14.72
C PRO A 42 -2.02 -8.19 -15.87
N MET A 43 -1.94 -6.90 -15.61
CA MET A 43 -1.45 -5.90 -16.55
C MET A 43 -0.13 -5.34 -16.05
N LEU A 44 0.85 -5.25 -16.95
CA LEU A 44 2.13 -4.58 -16.68
C LEU A 44 2.03 -3.08 -16.93
N ASP A 45 1.29 -2.69 -17.97
CA ASP A 45 1.12 -1.32 -18.43
C ASP A 45 -0.36 -1.03 -18.74
N GLY A 46 -0.68 0.24 -18.97
CA GLY A 46 -2.02 0.65 -19.40
C GLY A 46 -2.99 0.93 -18.23
N TRP A 47 -2.52 0.96 -17.00
CA TRP A 47 -3.34 1.25 -15.82
C TRP A 47 -3.98 2.65 -15.87
N GLU A 48 -3.37 3.60 -16.57
CA GLU A 48 -3.90 4.95 -16.79
C GLU A 48 -5.21 4.96 -17.61
N ARG A 49 -5.53 3.87 -18.30
CA ARG A 49 -6.76 3.69 -19.08
C ARG A 49 -7.83 2.91 -18.32
N VAL A 50 -7.49 2.36 -17.16
CA VAL A 50 -8.41 1.56 -16.37
C VAL A 50 -9.23 2.48 -15.47
N ARG A 51 -10.52 2.49 -15.71
CA ARG A 51 -11.48 3.08 -14.77
C ARG A 51 -11.82 2.06 -13.69
N SER A 52 -11.71 2.49 -12.45
CA SER A 52 -12.11 1.69 -11.29
C SER A 52 -13.18 2.45 -10.51
N ASP A 53 -14.23 1.74 -10.14
CA ASP A 53 -15.29 2.27 -9.30
C ASP A 53 -15.05 1.79 -7.86
N LEU A 54 -15.26 2.68 -6.90
CA LEU A 54 -15.26 2.36 -5.47
C LEU A 54 -16.72 2.14 -5.05
N ILE A 55 -17.05 0.93 -4.72
CA ILE A 55 -18.40 0.57 -4.24
C ILE A 55 -18.37 0.62 -2.72
N PHE A 56 -18.95 1.67 -2.18
CA PHE A 56 -19.04 1.87 -0.73
C PHE A 56 -20.18 1.08 -0.11
N ARG A 57 -20.07 0.85 1.18
CA ARG A 57 -21.17 0.33 2.00
C ARG A 57 -22.26 1.39 2.07
N ASP A 58 -23.51 0.94 1.97
CA ASP A 58 -24.68 1.84 1.94
C ASP A 58 -24.81 2.72 3.21
N ASP A 59 -24.41 2.17 4.37
CA ASP A 59 -24.42 2.88 5.64
C ASP A 59 -23.36 3.99 5.77
N LEU A 60 -22.48 4.13 4.78
CA LEU A 60 -21.41 5.13 4.76
C LEU A 60 -21.60 6.19 3.67
N LEU A 61 -22.72 6.17 2.94
CA LEU A 61 -22.94 7.11 1.84
C LEU A 61 -22.97 8.56 2.32
N ASP A 62 -23.62 8.81 3.44
CA ASP A 62 -23.69 10.17 4.03
C ASP A 62 -22.29 10.67 4.48
N ALA A 63 -21.37 9.76 4.81
CA ALA A 63 -20.02 10.11 5.17
C ALA A 63 -19.14 10.55 3.98
N LEU A 64 -19.63 10.38 2.75
CA LEU A 64 -18.94 10.83 1.53
C LEU A 64 -19.34 12.26 1.13
N ASP A 65 -20.34 12.85 1.77
CA ASP A 65 -20.81 14.19 1.44
C ASP A 65 -19.67 15.21 1.51
N GLY A 66 -19.54 16.01 0.45
CA GLY A 66 -18.46 17.01 0.31
C GLY A 66 -17.16 16.48 -0.28
N ILE A 67 -17.00 15.17 -0.53
CA ILE A 67 -15.76 14.62 -1.12
C ILE A 67 -15.53 15.14 -2.54
N GLU A 68 -16.59 15.48 -3.26
CA GLU A 68 -16.55 16.05 -4.61
C GLU A 68 -15.94 17.46 -4.65
N GLY A 69 -15.83 18.13 -3.50
CA GLY A 69 -15.14 19.42 -3.37
C GLY A 69 -13.62 19.34 -3.46
N TYR A 70 -13.05 18.14 -3.43
CA TYR A 70 -11.62 17.92 -3.52
C TYR A 70 -11.22 17.50 -4.92
N SER A 71 -10.06 18.00 -5.40
CA SER A 71 -9.52 17.65 -6.72
C SER A 71 -8.96 16.22 -6.76
N HIS A 72 -8.49 15.71 -5.62
CA HIS A 72 -7.87 14.39 -5.49
C HIS A 72 -8.21 13.76 -4.16
N VAL A 73 -8.23 12.43 -4.12
CA VAL A 73 -8.35 11.62 -2.92
C VAL A 73 -7.22 10.59 -2.89
N ILE A 74 -6.80 10.20 -1.70
CA ILE A 74 -5.87 9.09 -1.52
C ILE A 74 -6.70 7.86 -1.15
N VAL A 75 -6.62 6.83 -1.97
CA VAL A 75 -7.27 5.55 -1.71
C VAL A 75 -6.25 4.60 -1.09
N ILE A 76 -6.50 4.15 0.14
CA ILE A 76 -5.70 3.11 0.78
C ILE A 76 -6.41 1.79 0.53
N PHE A 77 -5.78 0.88 -0.22
CA PHE A 77 -6.38 -0.40 -0.55
C PHE A 77 -5.47 -1.58 -0.18
N TYR A 78 -6.09 -2.71 0.08
CA TYR A 78 -5.41 -3.96 0.40
C TYR A 78 -5.80 -5.04 -0.61
N CYS A 79 -4.80 -5.70 -1.18
CA CYS A 79 -4.99 -6.80 -2.13
C CYS A 79 -5.40 -8.08 -1.38
N HIS A 80 -6.60 -8.13 -0.86
CA HIS A 80 -7.09 -9.20 0.03
C HIS A 80 -7.16 -10.59 -0.61
N LYS A 81 -7.18 -10.67 -1.96
CA LYS A 81 -7.19 -11.93 -2.69
C LYS A 81 -5.81 -12.57 -2.86
N VAL A 82 -4.75 -11.87 -2.49
CA VAL A 82 -3.40 -12.44 -2.50
C VAL A 82 -3.25 -13.32 -1.26
N PRO A 83 -2.94 -14.61 -1.43
CA PRO A 83 -2.77 -15.51 -0.30
C PRO A 83 -1.57 -15.10 0.55
N GLU A 84 -1.62 -15.40 1.85
CA GLU A 84 -0.63 -14.92 2.80
C GLU A 84 0.77 -15.45 2.48
N GLU A 85 0.88 -16.70 2.02
CA GLU A 85 2.14 -17.33 1.61
C GLU A 85 2.80 -16.69 0.40
N ALA A 86 2.03 -15.95 -0.42
CA ALA A 86 2.56 -15.20 -1.56
C ALA A 86 3.08 -13.81 -1.17
N ARG A 87 2.82 -13.37 0.06
CA ARG A 87 3.30 -12.07 0.55
C ARG A 87 4.76 -12.14 0.93
N THR A 88 5.42 -11.02 0.88
CA THR A 88 6.82 -10.92 1.27
C THR A 88 7.12 -9.54 1.88
N SER A 89 8.02 -9.51 2.84
CA SER A 89 8.63 -8.29 3.37
C SER A 89 10.05 -8.05 2.82
N GLY A 90 10.50 -8.92 1.90
CA GLY A 90 11.84 -8.88 1.33
C GLY A 90 11.96 -8.07 0.05
N ARG A 91 12.76 -8.58 -0.86
CA ARG A 91 13.05 -7.98 -2.17
C ARG A 91 12.28 -8.71 -3.26
N ILE A 92 11.95 -8.00 -4.31
CA ILE A 92 11.27 -8.52 -5.50
C ILE A 92 11.83 -7.85 -6.74
N HIS A 93 11.70 -8.51 -7.88
CA HIS A 93 11.86 -7.87 -9.18
C HIS A 93 10.61 -7.05 -9.49
N PRO A 94 10.72 -5.73 -9.78
CA PRO A 94 9.59 -4.93 -10.20
C PRO A 94 8.87 -5.55 -11.39
N ARG A 95 7.55 -5.53 -11.40
CA ARG A 95 6.71 -6.14 -12.45
C ARG A 95 6.90 -7.65 -12.64
N GLY A 96 7.64 -8.32 -11.76
CA GLY A 96 8.03 -9.72 -11.95
C GLY A 96 9.08 -9.94 -13.04
N ASP A 97 9.73 -8.89 -13.52
CA ASP A 97 10.71 -8.92 -14.58
C ASP A 97 12.12 -9.13 -14.00
N PRO A 98 12.75 -10.31 -14.18
CA PRO A 98 14.07 -10.61 -13.62
C PRO A 98 15.21 -9.82 -14.30
N SER A 99 14.97 -9.14 -15.41
CA SER A 99 15.93 -8.23 -16.04
C SER A 99 16.07 -6.90 -15.29
N LEU A 100 15.08 -6.54 -14.47
CA LEU A 100 15.11 -5.35 -13.64
C LEU A 100 15.80 -5.64 -12.30
N PRO A 101 16.55 -4.67 -11.75
CA PRO A 101 17.18 -4.86 -10.44
C PRO A 101 16.14 -5.05 -9.35
N GLU A 102 16.43 -5.96 -8.41
CA GLU A 102 15.58 -6.18 -7.26
C GLU A 102 15.43 -4.91 -6.40
N GLN A 103 14.25 -4.71 -5.88
CA GLN A 103 13.90 -3.64 -4.95
C GLN A 103 13.20 -4.18 -3.71
N GLY A 104 13.27 -3.46 -2.61
CA GLY A 104 12.45 -3.75 -1.45
C GLY A 104 10.96 -3.68 -1.80
N VAL A 105 10.17 -4.66 -1.38
CA VAL A 105 8.74 -4.73 -1.75
C VAL A 105 7.98 -3.46 -1.38
N LEU A 106 8.35 -2.79 -0.28
CA LEU A 106 7.71 -1.55 0.17
C LEU A 106 8.06 -0.33 -0.71
N ALA A 107 9.13 -0.42 -1.52
CA ALA A 107 9.47 0.59 -2.52
C ALA A 107 8.67 0.43 -3.83
N THR A 108 7.81 -0.57 -3.91
CA THR A 108 7.01 -0.91 -5.09
C THR A 108 5.51 -0.86 -4.77
N ARG A 109 4.66 -0.92 -5.79
CA ARG A 109 3.21 -1.11 -5.63
C ARG A 109 2.81 -2.58 -5.82
N SER A 110 3.70 -3.51 -5.50
CA SER A 110 3.41 -4.94 -5.63
C SER A 110 2.24 -5.35 -4.73
N GLN A 111 1.36 -6.16 -5.27
CA GLN A 111 0.28 -6.80 -4.51
C GLN A 111 0.79 -7.79 -3.45
N ARG A 112 2.06 -8.21 -3.54
CA ARG A 112 2.71 -9.12 -2.59
C ARG A 112 3.19 -8.41 -1.31
N ARG A 113 2.94 -7.13 -1.17
CA ARG A 113 3.28 -6.36 0.03
C ARG A 113 2.54 -6.91 1.26
N PRO A 114 3.15 -6.87 2.45
CA PRO A 114 2.49 -7.28 3.69
C PRO A 114 1.44 -6.27 4.16
N ASN A 115 1.44 -5.06 3.63
CA ASN A 115 0.57 -3.95 4.05
C ASN A 115 -0.23 -3.35 2.90
N ALA A 116 -1.09 -2.40 3.22
CA ALA A 116 -1.90 -1.66 2.26
C ALA A 116 -1.05 -0.77 1.35
N ILE A 117 -1.64 -0.33 0.24
CA ILE A 117 -1.06 0.57 -0.76
C ILE A 117 -1.93 1.82 -0.81
N GLY A 118 -1.28 2.99 -0.77
CA GLY A 118 -1.93 4.27 -1.06
C GLY A 118 -1.74 4.64 -2.54
N VAL A 119 -2.78 5.09 -3.18
CA VAL A 119 -2.81 5.60 -4.56
C VAL A 119 -3.65 6.85 -4.65
#